data_0ac20c5e36ec5ad4971cfce2b7879147
#
_entry.id   0ac20c5e36ec5ad4971cfce2b7879147
#
_cell.length_a   1.000
_cell.length_b   1.000
_cell.length_c   1.000
_cell.angle_alpha   90.00
_cell.angle_beta   90.00
_cell.angle_gamma   90.00
#
_symmetry.space_group_name_H-M   'P 1'
#
loop_
_entity.id
_entity.type
_entity.pdbx_description
1 polymer ?
#
loop_
_entity_poly.entity_id
_entity_poly.type
_entity_poly.pdbx_seq_one_letter_code
_entity_poly.pdbx_strand_id
1 'polypeptide(L)'
;MAVAELMLFMERRALSDGDSVATVGQLQVPAGSVNVVPGRCRFSLDLRAPSNAQRDALERDVLAQLAAICERRGLHHTARESMRASAAPSSQAWQARWEDAVAAAGLPVHRMLSGAGHDAMKLHEF
;
A
#
# COMPACT_ATOMS: atom_id res chain seq x y z
N MET A 1 -8.64 -14.20 12.78
CA MET A 1 -9.88 -13.80 12.07
C MET A 1 -9.96 -12.29 11.79
N ALA A 2 -9.79 -11.38 12.79
CA ALA A 2 -9.84 -9.93 12.57
C ALA A 2 -8.87 -9.43 11.46
N VAL A 3 -7.62 -9.88 11.48
CA VAL A 3 -6.63 -9.51 10.45
C VAL A 3 -7.03 -10.03 9.06
N ALA A 4 -7.59 -11.23 8.95
CA ALA A 4 -8.07 -11.73 7.66
C ALA A 4 -9.21 -10.87 7.10
N GLU A 5 -10.11 -10.40 7.96
CA GLU A 5 -11.18 -9.48 7.57
C GLU A 5 -10.62 -8.13 7.08
N LEU A 6 -9.60 -7.61 7.76
CA LEU A 6 -8.88 -6.41 7.31
C LEU A 6 -8.20 -6.62 5.96
N MET A 7 -7.51 -7.76 5.75
CA MET A 7 -6.84 -8.07 4.48
C MET A 7 -7.82 -8.09 3.31
N LEU A 8 -9.00 -8.70 3.47
CA LEU A 8 -10.05 -8.70 2.45
C LEU A 8 -10.62 -7.29 2.19
N PHE A 9 -10.69 -6.45 3.22
CA PHE A 9 -11.06 -5.05 3.02
C PHE A 9 -9.99 -4.29 2.24
N MET A 10 -8.71 -4.45 2.61
CA MET A 10 -7.58 -3.78 1.96
C MET A 10 -7.51 -4.11 0.47
N GLU A 11 -7.69 -5.38 0.10
CA GLU A 11 -7.75 -5.81 -1.29
C GLU A 11 -8.84 -5.08 -2.07
N ARG A 12 -10.08 -5.11 -1.59
CA ARG A 12 -11.19 -4.40 -2.24
C ARG A 12 -10.98 -2.89 -2.31
N ARG A 13 -10.45 -2.29 -1.24
CA ARG A 13 -10.21 -0.85 -1.18
C ARG A 13 -9.11 -0.42 -2.16
N ALA A 14 -8.02 -1.16 -2.26
CA ALA A 14 -6.95 -0.89 -3.21
C ALA A 14 -7.44 -1.04 -4.67
N LEU A 15 -8.22 -2.08 -4.95
CA LEU A 15 -8.78 -2.30 -6.29
C LEU A 15 -9.81 -1.23 -6.70
N SER A 16 -10.43 -0.54 -5.75
CA SER A 16 -11.50 0.43 -6.05
C SER A 16 -11.03 1.69 -6.79
N ASP A 17 -9.76 2.07 -6.66
CA ASP A 17 -9.17 3.20 -7.39
C ASP A 17 -8.25 2.77 -8.54
N GLY A 18 -7.97 1.47 -8.66
CA GLY A 18 -7.21 0.87 -9.76
C GLY A 18 -5.68 1.07 -9.69
N ASP A 19 -5.21 2.00 -8.90
CA ASP A 19 -3.81 2.46 -8.89
C ASP A 19 -3.12 2.29 -7.53
N SER A 20 -3.88 2.06 -6.48
CA SER A 20 -3.35 1.85 -5.14
C SER A 20 -2.95 0.39 -4.90
N VAL A 21 -1.98 0.19 -4.03
CA VAL A 21 -1.52 -1.13 -3.58
C VAL A 21 -1.55 -1.17 -2.05
N ALA A 22 -2.11 -2.24 -1.50
CA ALA A 22 -2.16 -2.49 -0.07
C ALA A 22 -1.72 -3.93 0.24
N THR A 23 -0.63 -4.07 0.98
CA THR A 23 0.00 -5.37 1.21
C THR A 23 0.18 -5.65 2.70
N VAL A 24 -0.15 -6.86 3.13
CA VAL A 24 0.30 -7.44 4.39
C VAL A 24 1.44 -8.40 4.06
N GLY A 25 2.69 -7.92 4.13
CA GLY A 25 3.87 -8.69 3.75
C GLY A 25 4.36 -9.63 4.85
N GLN A 26 4.03 -9.33 6.11
CA GLN A 26 4.38 -10.17 7.27
C GLN A 26 3.16 -10.36 8.15
N LEU A 27 2.97 -11.59 8.62
CA LEU A 27 1.92 -11.95 9.55
C LEU A 27 2.49 -12.92 10.58
N GLN A 28 2.39 -12.59 11.86
CA GLN A 28 2.89 -13.40 12.96
C GLN A 28 1.78 -13.61 14.00
N VAL A 29 1.69 -14.83 14.49
CA VAL A 29 0.81 -15.24 15.59
C VAL A 29 1.70 -15.71 16.74
N PRO A 30 2.16 -14.79 17.63
CA PRO A 30 3.02 -15.15 18.74
C PRO A 30 2.33 -16.14 19.69
N ALA A 31 3.06 -17.19 20.10
CA ALA A 31 2.56 -18.25 20.96
C ALA A 31 1.28 -18.95 20.42
N GLY A 32 1.12 -18.99 19.09
CA GLY A 32 0.02 -19.72 18.45
C GLY A 32 0.11 -21.24 18.67
N SER A 33 -1.04 -21.89 18.70
CA SER A 33 -1.16 -23.35 18.77
C SER A 33 -2.22 -23.82 17.78
N VAL A 34 -2.14 -25.08 17.38
CA VAL A 34 -3.01 -25.65 16.33
C VAL A 34 -4.50 -25.70 16.71
N ASN A 35 -4.79 -25.69 18.00
CA ASN A 35 -6.15 -25.85 18.55
C ASN A 35 -6.58 -24.73 19.53
N VAL A 36 -5.84 -23.62 19.56
CA VAL A 36 -6.14 -22.49 20.43
C VAL A 36 -6.37 -21.24 19.59
N VAL A 37 -7.45 -20.48 19.90
CA VAL A 37 -7.70 -19.19 19.26
C VAL A 37 -6.59 -18.21 19.66
N PRO A 38 -5.86 -17.61 18.70
CA PRO A 38 -4.77 -16.70 19.02
C PRO A 38 -5.23 -15.46 19.76
N GLY A 39 -4.57 -15.13 20.87
CA GLY A 39 -4.82 -13.90 21.63
C GLY A 39 -4.12 -12.66 21.06
N ARG A 40 -3.16 -12.83 20.15
CA ARG A 40 -2.37 -11.74 19.57
C ARG A 40 -1.99 -12.05 18.12
N CYS A 41 -1.98 -10.99 17.32
CA CYS A 41 -1.44 -11.02 15.96
C CYS A 41 -0.62 -9.77 15.71
N ARG A 42 0.52 -9.91 15.03
CA ARG A 42 1.36 -8.82 14.56
C ARG A 42 1.47 -8.92 13.04
N PHE A 43 1.33 -7.81 12.36
CA PHE A 43 1.43 -7.77 10.89
C PHE A 43 1.97 -6.43 10.42
N SER A 44 2.54 -6.42 9.22
CA SER A 44 2.96 -5.21 8.52
C SER A 44 1.86 -4.73 7.59
N LEU A 45 1.80 -3.41 7.38
CA LEU A 45 0.99 -2.77 6.35
C LEU A 45 1.95 -1.99 5.43
N ASP A 46 1.90 -2.27 4.13
CA ASP A 46 2.56 -1.48 3.09
C ASP A 46 1.47 -0.90 2.18
N LEU A 47 1.35 0.43 2.16
CA LEU A 47 0.30 1.15 1.44
C LEU A 47 0.98 2.09 0.44
N ARG A 48 0.69 1.91 -0.85
CA ARG A 48 1.28 2.71 -1.93
C ARG A 48 0.20 3.24 -2.84
N ALA A 49 0.40 4.46 -3.33
CA ALA A 49 -0.49 5.10 -4.29
C ALA A 49 0.28 6.10 -5.15
N PRO A 50 -0.24 6.51 -6.33
CA PRO A 50 0.41 7.45 -7.24
C PRO A 50 0.65 8.84 -6.65
N SER A 51 -0.16 9.25 -5.67
CA SER A 51 -0.06 10.54 -5.02
C SER A 51 -0.13 10.44 -3.50
N ASN A 52 0.41 11.43 -2.81
CA ASN A 52 0.30 11.54 -1.35
C ASN A 52 -1.16 11.55 -0.90
N ALA A 53 -2.03 12.28 -1.59
CA ALA A 53 -3.44 12.39 -1.23
C ALA A 53 -4.17 11.03 -1.30
N GLN A 54 -3.92 10.24 -2.35
CA GLN A 54 -4.49 8.90 -2.49
C GLN A 54 -3.96 7.93 -1.44
N ARG A 55 -2.63 7.96 -1.18
CA ARG A 55 -2.01 7.15 -0.12
C ARG A 55 -2.61 7.48 1.25
N ASP A 56 -2.75 8.77 1.58
CA ASP A 56 -3.27 9.21 2.87
C ASP A 56 -4.77 8.87 3.01
N ALA A 57 -5.52 8.90 1.92
CA ALA A 57 -6.90 8.42 1.91
C ALA A 57 -6.98 6.90 2.14
N LEU A 58 -6.15 6.12 1.44
CA LEU A 58 -6.07 4.68 1.62
C LEU A 58 -5.70 4.31 3.07
N GLU A 59 -4.68 4.96 3.63
CA GLU A 59 -4.25 4.76 5.02
C GLU A 59 -5.38 5.04 6.01
N ARG A 60 -6.04 6.19 5.87
CA ARG A 60 -7.17 6.56 6.73
C ARG A 60 -8.28 5.52 6.69
N ASP A 61 -8.65 5.06 5.49
CA ASP A 61 -9.72 4.08 5.32
C ASP A 61 -9.34 2.72 5.93
N VAL A 62 -8.08 2.27 5.75
CA VAL A 62 -7.56 1.02 6.32
C VAL A 62 -7.51 1.08 7.85
N LEU A 63 -7.02 2.19 8.42
CA LEU A 63 -6.95 2.35 9.88
C LEU A 63 -8.33 2.50 10.51
N ALA A 64 -9.26 3.19 9.86
CA ALA A 64 -10.65 3.29 10.30
C ALA A 64 -11.33 1.91 10.30
N GLN A 65 -11.11 1.12 9.25
CA GLN A 65 -11.64 -0.25 9.20
C GLN A 65 -11.02 -1.16 10.26
N LEU A 66 -9.70 -1.04 10.51
CA LEU A 66 -9.05 -1.77 11.60
C LEU A 66 -9.69 -1.43 12.95
N ALA A 67 -9.92 -0.15 13.23
CA ALA A 67 -10.57 0.30 14.46
C ALA A 67 -11.98 -0.30 14.58
N ALA A 68 -12.80 -0.22 13.54
CA ALA A 68 -14.16 -0.75 13.53
C ALA A 68 -14.20 -2.29 13.72
N ILE A 69 -13.27 -3.02 13.10
CA ILE A 69 -13.14 -4.47 13.30
C ILE A 69 -12.78 -4.78 14.76
N CYS A 70 -11.82 -4.05 15.32
CA CYS A 70 -11.37 -4.25 16.70
C CYS A 70 -12.48 -3.94 17.70
N GLU A 71 -13.17 -2.82 17.55
CA GLU A 71 -14.32 -2.44 18.41
C GLU A 71 -15.39 -3.52 18.40
N ARG A 72 -15.86 -3.92 17.21
CA ARG A 72 -16.91 -4.95 17.07
C ARG A 72 -16.51 -6.30 17.68
N ARG A 73 -15.22 -6.62 17.69
CA ARG A 73 -14.70 -7.90 18.19
C ARG A 73 -14.14 -7.83 19.61
N GLY A 74 -14.25 -6.69 20.31
CA GLY A 74 -13.69 -6.50 21.64
C GLY A 74 -12.16 -6.63 21.69
N LEU A 75 -11.46 -6.18 20.65
CA LEU A 75 -10.02 -6.26 20.53
C LEU A 75 -9.38 -4.88 20.68
N HIS A 76 -8.14 -4.85 21.13
CA HIS A 76 -7.30 -3.66 21.11
C HIS A 76 -6.31 -3.73 19.94
N HIS A 77 -5.99 -2.57 19.34
CA HIS A 77 -4.95 -2.47 18.34
C HIS A 77 -4.04 -1.29 18.61
N THR A 78 -2.83 -1.37 18.10
CA THR A 78 -1.87 -0.27 18.01
C THR A 78 -1.28 -0.27 16.60
N ALA A 79 -1.19 0.89 15.98
CA ALA A 79 -0.50 1.08 14.72
C ALA A 79 0.70 2.00 14.95
N ARG A 80 1.81 1.70 14.29
CA ARG A 80 3.02 2.53 14.30
C ARG A 80 3.51 2.69 12.88
N GLU A 81 3.61 3.92 12.43
CA GLU A 81 4.28 4.23 11.18
C GLU A 81 5.80 4.01 11.34
N SER A 82 6.38 3.24 10.44
CA SER A 82 7.82 2.96 10.40
C SER A 82 8.54 3.77 9.33
N MET A 83 7.84 4.11 8.26
CA MET A 83 8.37 4.88 7.14
C MET A 83 7.24 5.57 6.39
N ARG A 84 7.48 6.81 5.96
CA ARG A 84 6.64 7.54 5.01
C ARG A 84 7.54 8.15 3.94
N ALA A 85 7.19 7.93 2.69
CA ALA A 85 7.89 8.52 1.55
C ALA A 85 6.93 9.36 0.72
N SER A 86 7.38 10.47 0.20
CA SER A 86 6.59 11.31 -0.71
C SER A 86 6.47 10.64 -2.08
N ALA A 87 5.31 10.79 -2.72
CA ALA A 87 5.16 10.42 -4.12
C ALA A 87 6.04 11.33 -4.99
N ALA A 88 6.75 10.74 -5.94
CA ALA A 88 7.63 11.44 -6.87
C ALA A 88 7.13 11.25 -8.30
N PRO A 89 6.22 12.12 -8.79
CA PRO A 89 5.72 12.03 -10.16
C PRO A 89 6.84 12.31 -11.15
N SER A 90 6.95 11.49 -12.19
CA SER A 90 7.91 11.70 -13.27
C SER A 90 7.56 12.95 -14.09
N SER A 91 8.58 13.69 -14.51
CA SER A 91 8.43 14.87 -15.37
C SER A 91 7.72 14.49 -16.69
N GLN A 92 6.69 15.25 -17.06
CA GLN A 92 5.96 15.04 -18.33
C GLN A 92 6.88 15.16 -19.57
N ALA A 93 7.85 16.07 -19.51
CA ALA A 93 8.81 16.23 -20.61
C ALA A 93 9.69 14.98 -20.80
N TRP A 94 10.10 14.34 -19.72
CA TRP A 94 10.85 13.08 -19.80
C TRP A 94 9.98 11.90 -20.20
N GLN A 95 8.73 11.86 -19.75
CA GLN A 95 7.78 10.84 -20.21
C GLN A 95 7.60 10.92 -21.72
N ALA A 96 7.36 12.11 -22.28
CA ALA A 96 7.24 12.29 -23.73
C ALA A 96 8.48 11.82 -24.50
N ARG A 97 9.69 12.15 -24.03
CA ARG A 97 10.94 11.68 -24.66
C ARG A 97 11.07 10.16 -24.64
N TRP A 98 10.66 9.51 -23.56
CA TRP A 98 10.65 8.06 -23.50
C TRP A 98 9.63 7.44 -24.45
N GLU A 99 8.45 8.03 -24.58
CA GLU A 99 7.42 7.60 -25.52
C GLU A 99 7.92 7.69 -26.96
N ASP A 100 8.55 8.81 -27.33
CA ASP A 100 9.15 9.00 -28.65
C ASP A 100 10.23 7.94 -28.94
N ALA A 101 11.09 7.67 -27.96
CA ALA A 101 12.15 6.66 -28.12
C ALA A 101 11.58 5.23 -28.28
N VAL A 102 10.55 4.88 -27.50
CA VAL A 102 9.87 3.58 -27.60
C VAL A 102 9.17 3.44 -28.94
N ALA A 103 8.48 4.48 -29.41
CA ALA A 103 7.83 4.49 -30.71
C ALA A 103 8.85 4.39 -31.87
N ALA A 104 9.99 5.09 -31.79
CA ALA A 104 11.05 5.02 -32.76
C ALA A 104 11.69 3.62 -32.84
N ALA A 105 11.68 2.85 -31.77
CA ALA A 105 12.08 1.45 -31.74
C ALA A 105 11.02 0.47 -32.30
N GLY A 106 9.87 0.96 -32.76
CA GLY A 106 8.78 0.14 -33.29
C GLY A 106 8.01 -0.64 -32.22
N LEU A 107 8.12 -0.23 -30.95
CA LEU A 107 7.45 -0.87 -29.83
C LEU A 107 6.16 -0.12 -29.43
N PRO A 108 5.16 -0.81 -28.89
CA PRO A 108 3.97 -0.14 -28.38
C PRO A 108 4.30 0.68 -27.13
N VAL A 109 3.83 1.93 -27.10
CA VAL A 109 3.95 2.80 -25.93
C VAL A 109 2.98 2.32 -24.86
N HIS A 110 3.50 2.08 -23.64
CA HIS A 110 2.69 1.66 -22.51
C HIS A 110 3.09 2.41 -21.24
N ARG A 111 2.16 3.17 -20.65
CA ARG A 111 2.40 3.88 -19.39
C ARG A 111 2.06 2.98 -18.21
N MET A 112 2.94 2.94 -17.22
CA MET A 112 2.76 2.15 -16.01
C MET A 112 3.16 2.97 -14.79
N LEU A 113 2.47 2.72 -13.67
CA LEU A 113 2.88 3.24 -12.37
C LEU A 113 4.03 2.38 -11.82
N SER A 114 5.05 3.04 -11.27
CA SER A 114 6.08 2.36 -10.49
C SER A 114 5.74 2.44 -9.01
N GLY A 115 5.42 1.31 -8.41
CA GLY A 115 5.21 1.21 -6.96
C GLY A 115 6.50 0.97 -6.17
N ALA A 116 7.66 0.80 -6.84
CA ALA A 116 8.93 0.55 -6.20
C ALA A 116 9.57 1.84 -5.67
N GLY A 117 10.20 1.77 -4.49
CA GLY A 117 11.07 2.83 -4.00
C GLY A 117 12.31 2.95 -4.90
N HIS A 118 12.73 4.17 -5.22
CA HIS A 118 13.84 4.47 -6.12
C HIS A 118 14.64 5.67 -5.60
N ASP A 119 15.94 5.72 -5.86
CA ASP A 119 16.81 6.84 -5.46
C ASP A 119 16.32 8.17 -6.02
N ALA A 120 15.77 8.18 -7.25
CA ALA A 120 15.15 9.37 -7.83
C ALA A 120 13.99 9.93 -6.99
N MET A 121 13.28 9.09 -6.24
CA MET A 121 12.23 9.53 -5.31
C MET A 121 12.83 10.31 -4.14
N LYS A 122 14.02 9.93 -3.66
CA LYS A 122 14.73 10.66 -2.62
C LYS A 122 15.28 12.00 -3.13
N LEU A 123 15.81 12.02 -4.35
CA LEU A 123 16.29 13.25 -4.98
C LEU A 123 15.17 14.24 -5.30
N HIS A 124 13.93 13.78 -5.45
CA HIS A 124 12.77 14.63 -5.66
C HIS A 124 12.36 15.44 -4.42
N GLU A 125 12.80 15.05 -3.22
CA GLU A 125 12.51 15.74 -1.96
C GLU A 125 13.38 17.02 -1.78
N PHE A 126 14.38 17.25 -2.64
CA PHE A 126 15.29 18.40 -2.64
C PHE A 126 15.05 19.34 -3.83
#